data_e772361e3aad4a1eb3dcdb143147f891
#
_entry.id   e772361e3aad4a1eb3dcdb143147f891
#
_cell.length_a   1.000
_cell.length_b   1.000
_cell.length_c   1.000
_cell.angle_alpha   90.00
_cell.angle_beta   90.00
_cell.angle_gamma   90.00
#
_symmetry.space_group_name_H-M   'P 1'
#
loop_
_entity.id
_entity.type
_entity.pdbx_description
1 polymer ?
#
loop_
_entity_poly.entity_id
_entity_poly.type
_entity_poly.pdbx_seq_one_letter_code
_entity_poly.pdbx_strand_id
1 'polypeptide(L)'
;MKIVRRALLMSAMAAAALAQTGPRNLDFREGAVGEEPAGWNHQPQYEARVLDTGCHKPDARCVSIEAKGNDLPPFGSFSQFVAPGDLRNQRVKFSAWVRVTEVPGCKAQLWFRTDLPDNAAGFFYNMNDRPITSPEWKLYEFVAQVQPEAVKVNFGLILLGACKVYAGDFKLEPQGILETPFVDPKLRTEDAPKVEWLKKNAIPIRTIDPADDDFADLQPLKKIIGDARVVQLGEQSHGDGATFYAKERLIRFLHEQMGFDVLAWESGFYDCEEMNQAIDSDMPALEAAQKGVFGIWTRGGLMTPLFEYARSTLKTARPLRQTGFDIQFSGSNQQGFLKVLDDLGDGIASDADKQTVRDTVRAMARTPGYKPSKEEEMAAQAAATRIAEALRKSAGSARDPRRAQFLAKSFEDFGALVHLRTQTLPSQGIRADFSFRDIKMGENLIWLANDWYKGKKIIVWAASMHVTRNAAAIDTRMDTLNYKDYRTMGQVVHESLGKAAYTITFTAYRGKSANPSTSQPPLMPPAAESVETLFHAAGMPYALVDFRGLPEGHWLRTPMIMRPLGYAQMKSDWTTNFDAVLFTDVMFPNTPAGTVPAGVKTKK
;
A
#
# COMPACT_ATOMS: atom_id res chain seq x y z
N MET A 1 37.52 42.70 0.68
CA MET A 1 36.47 43.01 1.66
C MET A 1 35.22 43.59 0.97
N LYS A 2 34.72 42.96 -0.12
CA LYS A 2 33.49 43.39 -0.85
C LYS A 2 32.67 42.22 -1.45
N ILE A 3 32.86 40.99 -0.98
CA ILE A 3 32.15 39.79 -1.48
C ILE A 3 31.22 39.12 -0.42
N VAL A 4 31.20 39.62 0.83
CA VAL A 4 30.39 39.00 1.93
C VAL A 4 29.05 39.73 2.18
N ARG A 5 28.68 40.74 1.38
CA ARG A 5 27.42 41.49 1.59
C ARG A 5 26.27 41.20 0.60
N ARG A 6 26.40 40.18 -0.26
CA ARG A 6 25.32 39.81 -1.20
C ARG A 6 24.61 38.46 -0.89
N ALA A 7 25.04 37.74 0.15
CA ALA A 7 24.43 36.46 0.56
C ALA A 7 23.44 36.58 1.71
N LEU A 8 23.13 37.78 2.21
CA LEU A 8 22.24 37.99 3.37
C LEU A 8 20.93 38.74 3.05
N LEU A 9 20.56 38.84 1.76
CA LEU A 9 19.33 39.52 1.33
C LEU A 9 18.35 38.63 0.53
N MET A 10 18.59 37.31 0.46
CA MET A 10 17.63 36.34 -0.10
C MET A 10 16.98 35.41 0.93
N SER A 11 17.12 35.71 2.22
CA SER A 11 16.58 34.88 3.31
C SER A 11 15.45 35.54 4.13
N ALA A 12 14.76 36.53 3.56
CA ALA A 12 13.74 37.29 4.32
C ALA A 12 12.47 37.59 3.50
N MET A 13 12.02 36.63 2.66
CA MET A 13 10.67 36.65 2.08
C MET A 13 10.04 35.25 2.10
N ALA A 14 10.24 34.45 3.15
CA ALA A 14 9.24 33.52 3.61
C ALA A 14 8.27 34.30 4.50
N ALA A 15 7.47 35.19 3.89
CA ALA A 15 6.27 35.69 4.54
C ALA A 15 5.46 34.45 4.90
N ALA A 16 5.34 34.16 6.20
CA ALA A 16 4.33 33.27 6.72
C ALA A 16 2.99 33.79 6.20
N ALA A 17 2.48 33.20 5.13
CA ALA A 17 1.10 33.37 4.75
C ALA A 17 0.31 32.84 5.94
N LEU A 18 -0.19 33.71 6.78
CA LEU A 18 -1.11 33.38 7.86
C LEU A 18 -2.22 32.57 7.20
N ALA A 19 -2.34 31.31 7.54
CA ALA A 19 -3.43 30.49 7.05
C ALA A 19 -4.73 31.21 7.39
N GLN A 20 -5.62 31.34 6.42
CA GLN A 20 -6.92 31.95 6.68
C GLN A 20 -7.60 31.19 7.82
N THR A 21 -8.34 31.91 8.67
CA THR A 21 -9.03 31.33 9.83
C THR A 21 -10.12 30.34 9.44
N GLY A 22 -10.55 30.32 8.16
CA GLY A 22 -11.54 29.39 7.60
C GLY A 22 -11.73 29.60 6.10
N PRO A 23 -12.53 28.77 5.44
CA PRO A 23 -12.91 28.96 4.04
C PRO A 23 -13.67 30.27 3.84
N ARG A 24 -13.36 30.99 2.77
CA ARG A 24 -14.06 32.25 2.46
C ARG A 24 -14.25 32.39 0.95
N ASN A 25 -15.19 33.25 0.56
CA ASN A 25 -15.47 33.62 -0.82
C ASN A 25 -15.64 32.36 -1.75
N LEU A 26 -16.36 31.37 -1.27
CA LEU A 26 -16.61 30.13 -1.99
C LEU A 26 -17.62 30.31 -3.13
N ASP A 27 -18.40 31.37 -3.10
CA ASP A 27 -19.39 31.78 -4.09
C ASP A 27 -18.92 32.98 -4.95
N PHE A 28 -17.68 33.43 -4.75
CA PHE A 28 -17.03 34.56 -5.47
C PHE A 28 -17.74 35.91 -5.36
N ARG A 29 -18.48 36.15 -4.27
CA ARG A 29 -19.17 37.42 -4.05
C ARG A 29 -18.30 38.49 -3.39
N GLU A 30 -17.16 38.11 -2.81
CA GLU A 30 -16.16 39.05 -2.30
C GLU A 30 -15.24 39.51 -3.45
N GLY A 31 -15.22 40.80 -3.72
CA GLY A 31 -14.44 41.42 -4.80
C GLY A 31 -15.28 41.84 -6.02
N ALA A 32 -14.65 42.55 -6.95
CA ALA A 32 -15.29 43.05 -8.14
C ALA A 32 -15.27 42.01 -9.28
N VAL A 33 -16.26 42.09 -10.17
CA VAL A 33 -16.27 41.32 -11.41
C VAL A 33 -15.08 41.76 -12.31
N GLY A 34 -14.39 40.82 -12.91
CA GLY A 34 -13.19 41.05 -13.71
C GLY A 34 -11.89 41.07 -12.90
N GLU A 35 -11.96 41.13 -11.58
CA GLU A 35 -10.77 41.09 -10.70
C GLU A 35 -10.43 39.66 -10.22
N GLU A 36 -9.25 39.51 -9.62
CA GLU A 36 -8.84 38.26 -8.99
C GLU A 36 -9.74 37.91 -7.79
N PRO A 37 -10.14 36.64 -7.61
CA PRO A 37 -11.01 36.25 -6.52
C PRO A 37 -10.31 36.35 -5.15
N ALA A 38 -10.84 37.17 -4.27
CA ALA A 38 -10.29 37.39 -2.93
C ALA A 38 -10.22 36.09 -2.14
N GLY A 39 -9.08 35.82 -1.48
CA GLY A 39 -8.87 34.64 -0.63
C GLY A 39 -8.51 33.35 -1.37
N TRP A 40 -8.38 33.39 -2.67
CA TRP A 40 -7.91 32.27 -3.49
C TRP A 40 -6.50 32.50 -4.00
N ASN A 41 -5.73 31.42 -4.12
CA ASN A 41 -4.36 31.44 -4.60
C ASN A 41 -4.25 30.65 -5.90
N HIS A 42 -3.43 31.12 -6.82
CA HIS A 42 -3.08 30.40 -8.05
C HIS A 42 -1.62 30.62 -8.40
N GLN A 43 -1.08 29.77 -9.28
CA GLN A 43 0.28 29.93 -9.79
C GLN A 43 0.36 31.09 -10.79
N PRO A 44 1.50 31.80 -10.91
CA PRO A 44 1.67 32.95 -11.79
C PRO A 44 1.41 32.68 -13.28
N GLN A 45 1.56 31.42 -13.71
CA GLN A 45 1.29 30.96 -15.08
C GLN A 45 -0.21 30.88 -15.41
N TYR A 46 -1.08 31.12 -14.44
CA TYR A 46 -2.52 31.11 -14.60
C TYR A 46 -3.10 32.48 -14.22
N GLU A 47 -4.22 32.82 -14.82
CA GLU A 47 -5.02 34.00 -14.48
C GLU A 47 -6.38 33.55 -14.01
N ALA A 48 -6.83 34.11 -12.89
CA ALA A 48 -8.15 33.87 -12.34
C ALA A 48 -8.98 35.16 -12.32
N ARG A 49 -10.22 35.12 -12.83
CA ARG A 49 -11.11 36.30 -12.90
C ARG A 49 -12.50 35.94 -12.43
N VAL A 50 -13.07 36.79 -11.57
CA VAL A 50 -14.48 36.69 -11.15
C VAL A 50 -15.41 37.10 -12.30
N LEU A 51 -16.46 36.30 -12.54
CA LEU A 51 -17.46 36.51 -13.56
C LEU A 51 -18.87 36.56 -12.93
N ASP A 52 -19.79 37.28 -13.55
CA ASP A 52 -21.20 37.34 -13.19
C ASP A 52 -22.13 36.88 -14.33
N THR A 53 -21.55 36.48 -15.44
CA THR A 53 -22.26 35.96 -16.62
C THR A 53 -21.68 34.61 -17.05
N GLY A 54 -22.50 33.76 -17.68
CA GLY A 54 -22.07 32.44 -18.13
C GLY A 54 -21.76 31.44 -17.02
N CYS A 55 -22.21 31.71 -15.79
CA CYS A 55 -22.06 30.84 -14.62
C CYS A 55 -23.11 29.71 -14.63
N HIS A 56 -23.00 28.79 -13.66
CA HIS A 56 -23.82 27.57 -13.59
C HIS A 56 -25.32 27.81 -13.34
N LYS A 57 -25.71 28.99 -12.88
CA LYS A 57 -27.12 29.43 -12.71
C LYS A 57 -27.22 30.97 -12.84
N PRO A 58 -28.41 31.48 -13.12
CA PRO A 58 -28.65 32.93 -13.09
C PRO A 58 -28.25 33.55 -11.75
N ASP A 59 -27.80 34.79 -11.77
CA ASP A 59 -27.38 35.57 -10.59
C ASP A 59 -26.25 34.96 -9.74
N ALA A 60 -25.62 33.88 -10.22
CA ALA A 60 -24.42 33.32 -9.61
C ALA A 60 -23.17 34.09 -10.05
N ARG A 61 -22.17 34.15 -9.18
CA ARG A 61 -20.79 34.43 -9.57
C ARG A 61 -20.01 33.14 -9.72
N CYS A 62 -19.02 33.17 -10.58
CA CYS A 62 -18.09 32.07 -10.81
C CYS A 62 -16.71 32.63 -11.12
N VAL A 63 -15.72 31.78 -11.22
CA VAL A 63 -14.36 32.14 -11.61
C VAL A 63 -14.01 31.48 -12.93
N SER A 64 -13.32 32.21 -13.81
CA SER A 64 -12.56 31.61 -14.92
C SER A 64 -11.10 31.54 -14.54
N ILE A 65 -10.46 30.41 -14.79
CA ILE A 65 -9.04 30.17 -14.57
C ILE A 65 -8.45 29.75 -15.90
N GLU A 66 -7.46 30.51 -16.39
CA GLU A 66 -6.90 30.33 -17.72
C GLU A 66 -5.37 30.31 -17.69
N ALA A 67 -4.77 29.40 -18.46
CA ALA A 67 -3.33 29.32 -18.61
C ALA A 67 -2.79 30.49 -19.45
N LYS A 68 -1.66 31.08 -19.00
CA LYS A 68 -0.94 32.17 -19.68
C LYS A 68 0.26 31.60 -20.42
N GLY A 69 0.22 31.58 -21.76
CA GLY A 69 1.36 31.14 -22.57
C GLY A 69 1.52 29.62 -22.65
N ASN A 70 2.66 29.19 -23.20
CA ASN A 70 2.92 27.78 -23.52
C ASN A 70 3.89 27.08 -22.54
N ASP A 71 4.59 27.84 -21.70
CA ASP A 71 5.53 27.29 -20.69
C ASP A 71 4.79 27.04 -19.38
N LEU A 72 4.03 25.94 -19.35
CA LEU A 72 3.18 25.58 -18.23
C LEU A 72 3.84 24.52 -17.36
N PRO A 73 3.66 24.60 -16.03
CA PRO A 73 4.04 23.50 -15.14
C PRO A 73 3.20 22.25 -15.43
N PRO A 74 3.59 21.05 -14.93
CA PRO A 74 2.87 19.80 -15.13
C PRO A 74 1.39 19.87 -14.73
N PHE A 75 1.04 20.78 -13.81
CA PHE A 75 -0.33 21.10 -13.41
C PHE A 75 -0.44 22.53 -12.88
N GLY A 76 -1.59 23.16 -13.07
CA GLY A 76 -1.98 24.40 -12.40
C GLY A 76 -2.74 24.13 -11.12
N SER A 77 -2.65 25.03 -10.16
CA SER A 77 -3.43 24.97 -8.92
C SER A 77 -4.17 26.28 -8.68
N PHE A 78 -5.45 26.16 -8.36
CA PHE A 78 -6.31 27.23 -7.85
C PHE A 78 -6.91 26.77 -6.53
N SER A 79 -6.55 27.40 -5.39
CA SER A 79 -6.76 26.78 -4.08
C SER A 79 -6.86 27.78 -2.92
N GLN A 80 -7.43 27.30 -1.83
CA GLN A 80 -7.32 27.91 -0.50
C GLN A 80 -6.53 27.04 0.46
N PHE A 81 -5.89 27.70 1.42
CA PHE A 81 -5.17 27.09 2.54
C PHE A 81 -5.74 27.68 3.82
N VAL A 82 -6.42 26.85 4.64
CA VAL A 82 -7.17 27.33 5.81
C VAL A 82 -6.83 26.52 7.05
N ALA A 83 -7.06 27.11 8.23
CA ALA A 83 -7.07 26.34 9.47
C ALA A 83 -8.29 25.39 9.46
N PRO A 84 -8.19 24.19 10.07
CA PRO A 84 -9.27 23.22 10.09
C PRO A 84 -10.58 23.75 10.72
N GLY A 85 -10.50 24.60 11.74
CA GLY A 85 -11.67 25.15 12.42
C GLY A 85 -12.72 24.09 12.76
N ASP A 86 -13.98 24.38 12.44
CA ASP A 86 -15.13 23.49 12.66
C ASP A 86 -15.13 22.24 11.74
N LEU A 87 -14.27 22.20 10.72
CA LEU A 87 -14.09 21.01 9.89
C LEU A 87 -13.26 19.93 10.59
N ARG A 88 -12.57 20.26 11.68
CA ARG A 88 -11.74 19.32 12.44
C ARG A 88 -12.56 18.13 12.94
N ASN A 89 -12.01 16.92 12.79
CA ASN A 89 -12.66 15.66 13.14
C ASN A 89 -13.99 15.44 12.40
N GLN A 90 -14.07 15.88 11.13
CA GLN A 90 -15.27 15.74 10.31
C GLN A 90 -14.99 14.97 9.02
N ARG A 91 -16.00 14.21 8.56
CA ARG A 91 -16.16 13.92 7.15
C ARG A 91 -16.75 15.15 6.50
N VAL A 92 -16.19 15.58 5.40
CA VAL A 92 -16.56 16.82 4.73
C VAL A 92 -16.87 16.52 3.27
N LYS A 93 -18.13 16.73 2.87
CA LYS A 93 -18.47 16.71 1.46
C LYS A 93 -17.93 17.97 0.81
N PHE A 94 -16.96 17.82 -0.08
CA PHE A 94 -16.41 18.88 -0.89
C PHE A 94 -17.03 18.84 -2.27
N SER A 95 -17.62 19.96 -2.72
CA SER A 95 -18.26 20.05 -4.03
C SER A 95 -18.03 21.40 -4.70
N ALA A 96 -18.11 21.41 -6.04
CA ALA A 96 -18.16 22.62 -6.85
C ALA A 96 -18.83 22.33 -8.21
N TRP A 97 -19.47 23.34 -8.78
CA TRP A 97 -19.87 23.36 -10.17
C TRP A 97 -18.63 23.68 -11.02
N VAL A 98 -18.33 22.83 -12.01
CA VAL A 98 -17.16 23.01 -12.87
C VAL A 98 -17.51 22.67 -14.32
N ARG A 99 -16.90 23.41 -15.26
CA ARG A 99 -16.83 23.06 -16.67
C ARG A 99 -15.46 23.41 -17.24
N VAL A 100 -15.05 22.77 -18.30
CA VAL A 100 -13.79 23.05 -19.01
C VAL A 100 -14.08 23.48 -20.46
N THR A 101 -13.13 24.15 -21.11
CA THR A 101 -13.24 24.43 -22.54
C THR A 101 -12.97 23.17 -23.36
N GLU A 102 -13.63 23.05 -24.54
CA GLU A 102 -13.39 21.96 -25.50
C GLU A 102 -12.04 22.14 -26.23
N VAL A 103 -10.96 21.92 -25.50
CA VAL A 103 -9.60 21.92 -26.04
C VAL A 103 -8.99 20.55 -25.78
N PRO A 104 -8.36 19.90 -26.79
CA PRO A 104 -7.71 18.62 -26.60
C PRO A 104 -6.73 18.63 -25.41
N GLY A 105 -6.90 17.66 -24.51
CA GLY A 105 -6.04 17.54 -23.32
C GLY A 105 -6.44 18.42 -22.12
N CYS A 106 -7.43 19.32 -22.26
CA CYS A 106 -7.95 20.13 -21.15
C CYS A 106 -8.69 19.27 -20.14
N LYS A 107 -8.24 19.27 -18.89
CA LYS A 107 -8.87 18.57 -17.77
C LYS A 107 -8.76 19.41 -16.50
N ALA A 108 -9.75 19.27 -15.63
CA ALA A 108 -9.67 19.79 -14.26
C ALA A 108 -9.92 18.66 -13.26
N GLN A 109 -9.53 18.88 -12.02
CA GLN A 109 -9.71 17.94 -10.91
C GLN A 109 -10.03 18.74 -9.65
N LEU A 110 -11.07 18.38 -8.93
CA LEU A 110 -11.20 18.84 -7.54
C LEU A 110 -10.17 18.10 -6.69
N TRP A 111 -9.55 18.80 -5.74
CA TRP A 111 -8.61 18.18 -4.83
C TRP A 111 -8.77 18.71 -3.41
N PHE A 112 -8.43 17.84 -2.46
CA PHE A 112 -8.49 18.15 -1.04
C PHE A 112 -7.33 17.46 -0.32
N ARG A 113 -6.67 18.18 0.60
CA ARG A 113 -5.59 17.66 1.42
C ARG A 113 -5.67 18.22 2.84
N THR A 114 -5.38 17.39 3.82
CA THR A 114 -5.10 17.83 5.19
C THR A 114 -3.63 17.64 5.51
N ASP A 115 -3.04 18.60 6.20
CA ASP A 115 -1.70 18.49 6.76
C ASP A 115 -1.82 18.27 8.27
N LEU A 116 -1.02 17.33 8.79
CA LEU A 116 -0.90 17.01 10.20
C LEU A 116 0.32 17.71 10.79
N PRO A 117 0.55 17.67 12.13
CA PRO A 117 1.78 18.16 12.73
C PRO A 117 3.03 17.58 12.05
N ASP A 118 4.14 18.31 12.14
CA ASP A 118 5.45 17.93 11.58
C ASP A 118 5.45 17.69 10.05
N ASN A 119 4.54 18.38 9.33
CA ASN A 119 4.33 18.23 7.88
C ASN A 119 3.94 16.81 7.43
N ALA A 120 3.44 15.99 8.33
CA ALA A 120 2.91 14.69 7.97
C ALA A 120 1.67 14.86 7.09
N ALA A 121 1.54 14.00 6.06
CA ALA A 121 0.38 13.98 5.20
C ALA A 121 -0.82 13.37 5.94
N GLY A 122 -1.95 14.08 5.91
CA GLY A 122 -3.24 13.55 6.31
C GLY A 122 -4.00 12.97 5.12
N PHE A 123 -5.29 13.29 5.00
CA PHE A 123 -6.10 12.91 3.84
C PHE A 123 -5.60 13.61 2.57
N PHE A 124 -5.56 12.88 1.45
CA PHE A 124 -5.34 13.45 0.12
C PHE A 124 -6.17 12.72 -0.93
N TYR A 125 -6.91 13.49 -1.73
CA TYR A 125 -7.60 13.01 -2.92
C TYR A 125 -7.68 14.12 -3.97
N ASN A 126 -7.50 13.80 -5.23
CA ASN A 126 -7.43 14.78 -6.32
C ASN A 126 -8.24 14.39 -7.58
N MET A 127 -9.20 13.51 -7.45
CA MET A 127 -10.05 13.05 -8.58
C MET A 127 -9.30 12.62 -9.85
N ASN A 128 -8.07 12.12 -9.74
CA ASN A 128 -7.30 11.65 -10.91
C ASN A 128 -7.91 10.42 -11.58
N ASP A 129 -8.72 9.66 -10.87
CA ASP A 129 -9.49 8.51 -11.33
C ASP A 129 -10.74 8.89 -12.15
N ARG A 130 -11.22 10.14 -12.00
CA ARG A 130 -12.40 10.69 -12.70
C ARG A 130 -12.24 12.19 -13.01
N PRO A 131 -11.30 12.56 -13.87
CA PRO A 131 -11.04 13.95 -14.19
C PRO A 131 -12.23 14.62 -14.89
N ILE A 132 -12.36 15.92 -14.65
CA ILE A 132 -13.42 16.76 -15.22
C ILE A 132 -13.03 17.13 -16.66
N THR A 133 -13.87 16.75 -17.62
CA THR A 133 -13.66 17.00 -19.05
C THR A 133 -14.91 17.60 -19.73
N SER A 134 -16.00 17.81 -18.98
CA SER A 134 -17.26 18.30 -19.56
C SER A 134 -17.19 19.79 -19.90
N PRO A 135 -17.59 20.20 -21.11
CA PRO A 135 -17.76 21.61 -21.47
C PRO A 135 -19.04 22.21 -20.88
N GLU A 136 -19.94 21.38 -20.40
CA GLU A 136 -21.15 21.80 -19.72
C GLU A 136 -20.95 21.88 -18.22
N TRP A 137 -21.67 22.81 -17.56
CA TRP A 137 -21.68 22.89 -16.11
C TRP A 137 -22.22 21.62 -15.47
N LYS A 138 -21.41 20.98 -14.63
CA LYS A 138 -21.79 19.82 -13.80
C LYS A 138 -21.30 19.99 -12.37
N LEU A 139 -22.08 19.47 -11.45
CA LEU A 139 -21.67 19.38 -10.05
C LEU A 139 -20.75 18.17 -9.88
N TYR A 140 -19.59 18.43 -9.32
CA TYR A 140 -18.63 17.39 -8.92
C TYR A 140 -18.47 17.39 -7.42
N GLU A 141 -18.40 16.22 -6.81
CA GLU A 141 -18.30 16.11 -5.35
C GLU A 141 -17.59 14.82 -4.92
N PHE A 142 -17.03 14.87 -3.71
CA PHE A 142 -16.54 13.70 -2.97
C PHE A 142 -16.51 13.99 -1.47
N VAL A 143 -16.35 12.94 -0.66
CA VAL A 143 -16.22 13.08 0.79
C VAL A 143 -14.74 13.02 1.17
N ALA A 144 -14.25 14.10 1.76
CA ALA A 144 -12.92 14.21 2.35
C ALA A 144 -12.97 13.92 3.86
N GLN A 145 -11.79 13.73 4.45
CA GLN A 145 -11.63 13.52 5.89
C GLN A 145 -10.71 14.57 6.48
N VAL A 146 -11.14 15.22 7.56
CA VAL A 146 -10.33 16.17 8.32
C VAL A 146 -10.06 15.59 9.71
N GLN A 147 -8.85 15.09 9.90
CA GLN A 147 -8.44 14.39 11.11
C GLN A 147 -8.51 15.31 12.35
N PRO A 148 -8.67 14.74 13.56
CA PRO A 148 -8.63 15.53 14.82
C PRO A 148 -7.33 16.32 14.97
N GLU A 149 -6.20 15.76 14.52
CA GLU A 149 -4.87 16.36 14.61
C GLU A 149 -4.54 17.30 13.45
N ALA A 150 -5.43 17.46 12.46
CA ALA A 150 -5.16 18.30 11.30
C ALA A 150 -4.80 19.73 11.72
N VAL A 151 -3.73 20.25 11.15
CA VAL A 151 -3.26 21.63 11.39
C VAL A 151 -3.61 22.56 10.23
N LYS A 152 -3.89 21.98 9.04
CA LYS A 152 -4.21 22.75 7.84
C LYS A 152 -5.11 21.94 6.90
N VAL A 153 -6.00 22.62 6.22
CA VAL A 153 -6.84 22.10 5.15
C VAL A 153 -6.53 22.84 3.87
N ASN A 154 -6.29 22.10 2.79
CA ASN A 154 -5.99 22.62 1.46
C ASN A 154 -7.05 22.05 0.50
N PHE A 155 -7.66 22.91 -0.31
CA PHE A 155 -8.69 22.45 -1.27
C PHE A 155 -8.78 23.38 -2.48
N GLY A 156 -9.31 22.86 -3.58
CA GLY A 156 -9.51 23.65 -4.79
C GLY A 156 -9.54 22.83 -6.07
N LEU A 157 -8.95 23.38 -7.13
CA LEU A 157 -8.84 22.81 -8.46
C LEU A 157 -7.39 22.59 -8.86
N ILE A 158 -7.14 21.47 -9.52
CA ILE A 158 -5.95 21.23 -10.34
C ILE A 158 -6.39 21.36 -11.80
N LEU A 159 -5.57 22.04 -12.60
CA LEU A 159 -5.74 22.21 -14.04
C LEU A 159 -4.64 21.43 -14.76
N LEU A 160 -5.02 20.68 -15.78
CA LEU A 160 -4.12 19.90 -16.63
C LEU A 160 -4.27 20.34 -18.09
N GLY A 161 -3.16 20.70 -18.71
CA GLY A 161 -3.12 21.21 -20.07
C GLY A 161 -3.34 22.72 -20.16
N ALA A 162 -3.12 23.26 -21.37
CA ALA A 162 -3.34 24.68 -21.68
C ALA A 162 -4.81 24.95 -21.91
N CYS A 163 -5.58 25.11 -20.85
CA CYS A 163 -7.02 25.24 -20.93
C CYS A 163 -7.60 26.36 -20.05
N LYS A 164 -8.85 26.66 -20.29
CA LYS A 164 -9.67 27.53 -19.45
C LYS A 164 -10.71 26.70 -18.74
N VAL A 165 -10.75 26.84 -17.41
CA VAL A 165 -11.65 26.15 -16.50
C VAL A 165 -12.56 27.20 -15.87
N TYR A 166 -13.83 26.85 -15.72
CA TYR A 166 -14.80 27.67 -15.00
C TYR A 166 -15.28 26.90 -13.78
N ALA A 167 -15.34 27.58 -12.63
CA ALA A 167 -15.80 26.97 -11.39
C ALA A 167 -16.68 27.94 -10.57
N GLY A 168 -17.60 27.40 -9.79
CA GLY A 168 -18.47 28.19 -8.95
C GLY A 168 -19.13 27.37 -7.84
N ASP A 169 -19.66 28.09 -6.84
CA ASP A 169 -20.44 27.53 -5.73
C ASP A 169 -19.70 26.37 -5.03
N PHE A 170 -18.44 26.63 -4.62
CA PHE A 170 -17.69 25.67 -3.80
C PHE A 170 -18.38 25.49 -2.46
N LYS A 171 -18.42 24.23 -1.98
CA LYS A 171 -19.00 23.91 -0.67
C LYS A 171 -18.13 22.93 0.09
N LEU A 172 -18.08 23.15 1.38
CA LEU A 172 -17.48 22.26 2.38
C LEU A 172 -18.55 21.97 3.43
N GLU A 173 -19.24 20.84 3.28
CA GLU A 173 -20.39 20.49 4.10
C GLU A 173 -20.02 19.36 5.06
N PRO A 174 -19.97 19.61 6.39
CA PRO A 174 -19.76 18.53 7.36
C PRO A 174 -20.82 17.44 7.20
N GLN A 175 -20.36 16.20 7.18
CA GLN A 175 -21.20 14.98 7.03
C GLN A 175 -21.20 14.12 8.30
N GLY A 176 -20.65 14.63 9.39
CA GLY A 176 -20.56 13.98 10.68
C GLY A 176 -19.13 13.72 11.13
N ILE A 177 -19.00 13.34 12.39
CA ILE A 177 -17.71 13.12 13.07
C ILE A 177 -16.93 12.01 12.37
N LEU A 178 -15.64 12.24 12.13
CA LEU A 178 -14.73 11.26 11.51
C LEU A 178 -14.34 10.16 12.51
N GLU A 179 -13.91 10.57 13.69
CA GLU A 179 -13.54 9.66 14.77
C GLU A 179 -14.66 9.64 15.83
N THR A 180 -15.42 8.55 15.85
CA THR A 180 -16.29 8.27 16.99
C THR A 180 -15.46 7.68 18.13
N PRO A 181 -15.74 7.99 19.38
CA PRO A 181 -15.12 7.32 20.51
C PRO A 181 -15.22 5.80 20.35
N PHE A 182 -14.12 5.09 20.57
CA PHE A 182 -14.16 3.63 20.59
C PHE A 182 -15.00 3.18 21.79
N VAL A 183 -16.09 2.49 21.50
CA VAL A 183 -16.96 1.90 22.55
C VAL A 183 -16.71 0.41 22.53
N ASP A 184 -16.22 -0.14 23.64
CA ASP A 184 -16.00 -1.56 23.79
C ASP A 184 -17.32 -2.33 23.57
N PRO A 185 -17.37 -3.28 22.63
CA PRO A 185 -18.55 -4.12 22.45
C PRO A 185 -18.79 -4.98 23.69
N LYS A 186 -20.04 -5.06 24.10
CA LYS A 186 -20.41 -5.84 25.27
C LYS A 186 -20.33 -7.34 24.94
N LEU A 187 -19.48 -8.06 25.66
CA LEU A 187 -19.37 -9.52 25.52
C LEU A 187 -20.75 -10.19 25.77
N ARG A 188 -21.14 -11.10 24.89
CA ARG A 188 -22.37 -11.86 25.03
C ARG A 188 -22.18 -12.95 26.08
N THR A 189 -23.23 -13.21 26.89
CA THR A 189 -23.17 -14.18 27.99
C THR A 189 -22.85 -15.61 27.49
N GLU A 190 -23.38 -16.00 26.34
CA GLU A 190 -23.13 -17.29 25.71
C GLU A 190 -21.68 -17.48 25.22
N ASP A 191 -20.90 -16.42 25.11
CA ASP A 191 -19.51 -16.49 24.68
C ASP A 191 -18.50 -16.66 25.83
N ALA A 192 -18.95 -16.58 27.09
CA ALA A 192 -18.09 -16.79 28.26
C ALA A 192 -17.27 -18.09 28.20
N PRO A 193 -17.83 -19.26 27.82
CA PRO A 193 -17.06 -20.51 27.69
C PRO A 193 -15.94 -20.42 26.63
N LYS A 194 -16.13 -19.65 25.55
CA LYS A 194 -15.11 -19.45 24.51
C LYS A 194 -13.95 -18.60 25.04
N VAL A 195 -14.25 -17.59 25.85
CA VAL A 195 -13.24 -16.75 26.52
C VAL A 195 -12.40 -17.60 27.48
N GLU A 196 -13.01 -18.44 28.29
CA GLU A 196 -12.32 -19.36 29.21
C GLU A 196 -11.45 -20.37 28.44
N TRP A 197 -11.93 -20.85 27.29
CA TRP A 197 -11.14 -21.71 26.41
C TRP A 197 -9.89 -20.97 25.90
N LEU A 198 -10.04 -19.72 25.45
CA LEU A 198 -8.91 -18.90 24.98
C LEU A 198 -7.87 -18.68 26.08
N LYS A 199 -8.30 -18.31 27.31
CA LYS A 199 -7.39 -18.15 28.45
C LYS A 199 -6.55 -19.39 28.73
N LYS A 200 -7.12 -20.58 28.51
CA LYS A 200 -6.44 -21.85 28.78
C LYS A 200 -5.56 -22.35 27.64
N ASN A 201 -5.94 -22.08 26.37
CA ASN A 201 -5.38 -22.77 25.21
C ASN A 201 -4.65 -21.84 24.22
N ALA A 202 -4.89 -20.54 24.24
CA ALA A 202 -4.13 -19.62 23.43
C ALA A 202 -2.68 -19.53 23.93
N ILE A 203 -1.73 -19.43 23.03
CA ILE A 203 -0.31 -19.21 23.36
C ILE A 203 -0.14 -17.72 23.63
N PRO A 204 0.15 -17.32 24.90
CA PRO A 204 0.38 -15.94 25.23
C PRO A 204 1.72 -15.50 24.65
N ILE A 205 1.72 -14.40 23.92
CA ILE A 205 2.92 -13.73 23.41
C ILE A 205 3.24 -12.60 24.38
N ARG A 206 4.45 -12.63 24.96
CA ARG A 206 4.86 -11.68 25.99
C ARG A 206 5.07 -10.27 25.44
N THR A 207 5.63 -10.18 24.24
CA THR A 207 5.93 -8.92 23.57
C THR A 207 5.97 -9.09 22.05
N ILE A 208 5.72 -8.01 21.33
CA ILE A 208 5.96 -7.90 19.89
C ILE A 208 7.20 -7.04 19.57
N ASP A 209 7.91 -6.54 20.59
CA ASP A 209 9.11 -5.70 20.42
C ASP A 209 10.18 -6.47 19.63
N PRO A 210 10.56 -6.03 18.43
CA PRO A 210 11.56 -6.71 17.62
C PRO A 210 12.98 -6.66 18.23
N ALA A 211 13.23 -5.76 19.19
CA ALA A 211 14.50 -5.69 19.92
C ALA A 211 14.62 -6.74 21.04
N ASP A 212 13.52 -7.42 21.38
CA ASP A 212 13.52 -8.46 22.38
C ASP A 212 13.98 -9.79 21.78
N ASP A 213 15.14 -10.28 22.20
CA ASP A 213 15.79 -11.51 21.76
C ASP A 213 15.52 -12.72 22.66
N ASP A 214 14.75 -12.55 23.74
CA ASP A 214 14.22 -13.66 24.53
C ASP A 214 12.97 -14.24 23.86
N PHE A 215 13.14 -15.37 23.20
CA PHE A 215 12.09 -16.09 22.48
C PHE A 215 11.40 -17.19 23.32
N ALA A 216 11.44 -17.13 24.65
CA ALA A 216 10.85 -18.15 25.51
C ALA A 216 9.34 -18.33 25.26
N ASP A 217 8.61 -17.24 25.04
CA ASP A 217 7.18 -17.21 24.72
C ASP A 217 6.84 -17.77 23.32
N LEU A 218 7.80 -17.75 22.39
CA LEU A 218 7.64 -18.28 21.02
C LEU A 218 8.03 -19.76 20.87
N GLN A 219 8.64 -20.39 21.90
CA GLN A 219 9.05 -21.80 21.80
C GLN A 219 7.91 -22.77 21.44
N PRO A 220 6.65 -22.58 21.89
CA PRO A 220 5.53 -23.43 21.45
C PRO A 220 5.33 -23.48 19.93
N LEU A 221 5.73 -22.42 19.20
CA LEU A 221 5.59 -22.33 17.76
C LEU A 221 6.46 -23.39 17.05
N LYS A 222 7.56 -23.83 17.63
CA LYS A 222 8.38 -24.93 17.07
C LYS A 222 7.55 -26.18 16.83
N LYS A 223 6.66 -26.50 17.78
CA LYS A 223 5.81 -27.69 17.70
C LYS A 223 4.69 -27.51 16.66
N ILE A 224 4.02 -26.36 16.65
CA ILE A 224 2.85 -26.16 15.78
C ILE A 224 3.22 -25.90 14.33
N ILE A 225 4.34 -25.22 14.07
CA ILE A 225 4.90 -25.01 12.72
C ILE A 225 5.57 -26.30 12.22
N GLY A 226 6.24 -27.02 13.11
CA GLY A 226 6.86 -28.32 12.81
C GLY A 226 7.84 -28.27 11.63
N ASP A 227 7.64 -29.19 10.67
CA ASP A 227 8.49 -29.35 9.51
C ASP A 227 8.07 -28.47 8.31
N ALA A 228 7.23 -27.47 8.53
CA ALA A 228 6.83 -26.55 7.45
C ALA A 228 8.09 -25.91 6.81
N ARG A 229 8.07 -25.89 5.47
CA ARG A 229 9.14 -25.30 4.66
C ARG A 229 8.86 -23.84 4.29
N VAL A 230 7.58 -23.45 4.26
CA VAL A 230 7.12 -22.10 3.95
C VAL A 230 6.21 -21.63 5.06
N VAL A 231 6.55 -20.54 5.75
CA VAL A 231 5.71 -19.88 6.74
C VAL A 231 5.26 -18.54 6.18
N GLN A 232 3.95 -18.38 5.99
CA GLN A 232 3.34 -17.17 5.44
C GLN A 232 2.80 -16.31 6.57
N LEU A 233 3.19 -15.02 6.62
CA LEU A 233 2.80 -14.04 7.62
C LEU A 233 1.91 -12.97 6.95
N GLY A 234 0.58 -13.03 7.20
CA GLY A 234 -0.42 -12.20 6.54
C GLY A 234 -0.85 -10.99 7.37
N GLU A 235 -0.49 -9.75 6.98
CA GLU A 235 -0.99 -8.54 7.63
C GLU A 235 -2.40 -8.17 7.16
N GLN A 236 -3.17 -7.52 8.04
CA GLN A 236 -4.51 -7.04 7.75
C GLN A 236 -4.49 -5.86 6.79
N SER A 237 -3.49 -4.96 6.97
CA SER A 237 -3.29 -3.75 6.19
C SER A 237 -1.80 -3.39 6.15
N HIS A 238 -1.36 -2.77 5.07
CA HIS A 238 0.01 -2.26 4.92
C HIS A 238 0.36 -1.07 5.82
N GLY A 239 -0.51 -0.72 6.77
CA GLY A 239 -0.33 0.34 7.76
C GLY A 239 -0.18 -0.14 9.20
N ASP A 240 -0.07 -1.42 9.43
CA ASP A 240 -0.20 -2.07 10.75
C ASP A 240 1.15 -2.19 11.46
N GLY A 241 1.58 -1.13 12.14
CA GLY A 241 2.87 -1.10 12.81
C GLY A 241 3.05 -2.18 13.88
N ALA A 242 2.01 -2.48 14.68
CA ALA A 242 2.09 -3.56 15.66
C ALA A 242 2.24 -4.94 14.99
N THR A 243 1.57 -5.17 13.86
CA THR A 243 1.74 -6.40 13.07
C THR A 243 3.16 -6.48 12.50
N PHE A 244 3.73 -5.35 12.04
CA PHE A 244 5.11 -5.34 11.52
C PHE A 244 6.11 -5.73 12.61
N TYR A 245 5.97 -5.19 13.81
CA TYR A 245 6.80 -5.58 14.96
C TYR A 245 6.66 -7.07 15.29
N ALA A 246 5.43 -7.58 15.33
CA ALA A 246 5.19 -8.99 15.57
C ALA A 246 5.81 -9.87 14.47
N LYS A 247 5.66 -9.50 13.19
CA LYS A 247 6.30 -10.21 12.08
C LYS A 247 7.82 -10.17 12.18
N GLU A 248 8.42 -9.02 12.46
CA GLU A 248 9.87 -8.90 12.60
C GLU A 248 10.40 -9.82 13.69
N ARG A 249 9.78 -9.82 14.87
CA ARG A 249 10.18 -10.70 15.98
C ARG A 249 10.00 -12.18 15.60
N LEU A 250 8.90 -12.53 14.91
CA LEU A 250 8.67 -13.88 14.38
C LEU A 250 9.71 -14.27 13.33
N ILE A 251 10.09 -13.37 12.43
CA ILE A 251 11.13 -13.62 11.41
C ILE A 251 12.47 -13.93 12.09
N ARG A 252 12.86 -13.16 13.09
CA ARG A 252 14.07 -13.44 13.86
C ARG A 252 14.00 -14.80 14.54
N PHE A 253 12.91 -15.11 15.22
CA PHE A 253 12.70 -16.42 15.84
C PHE A 253 12.76 -17.58 14.83
N LEU A 254 12.06 -17.46 13.70
CA LEU A 254 12.05 -18.46 12.63
C LEU A 254 13.46 -18.67 12.05
N HIS A 255 14.19 -17.58 11.83
CA HIS A 255 15.56 -17.65 11.32
C HIS A 255 16.50 -18.27 12.34
N GLU A 256 16.58 -17.72 13.54
CA GLU A 256 17.56 -18.11 14.57
C GLU A 256 17.29 -19.50 15.15
N GLN A 257 16.00 -19.82 15.37
CA GLN A 257 15.60 -20.99 16.15
C GLN A 257 15.01 -22.15 15.32
N MET A 258 14.59 -21.90 14.06
CA MET A 258 13.89 -22.90 13.25
C MET A 258 14.47 -23.12 11.86
N GLY A 259 15.54 -22.42 11.49
CA GLY A 259 16.29 -22.65 10.25
C GLY A 259 15.65 -22.08 9.00
N PHE A 260 14.87 -20.99 9.11
CA PHE A 260 14.36 -20.27 7.97
C PHE A 260 15.40 -19.26 7.47
N ASP A 261 16.01 -19.51 6.31
CA ASP A 261 17.13 -18.72 5.79
C ASP A 261 16.74 -17.77 4.65
N VAL A 262 15.44 -17.70 4.29
CA VAL A 262 14.95 -16.88 3.19
C VAL A 262 13.73 -16.08 3.66
N LEU A 263 13.73 -14.76 3.40
CA LEU A 263 12.60 -13.86 3.57
C LEU A 263 12.11 -13.44 2.17
N ALA A 264 10.91 -13.87 1.81
CA ALA A 264 10.27 -13.56 0.55
C ALA A 264 9.20 -12.47 0.75
N TRP A 265 9.31 -11.38 0.00
CA TRP A 265 8.44 -10.21 0.06
C TRP A 265 7.36 -10.24 -1.01
N GLU A 266 6.17 -9.78 -0.68
CA GLU A 266 5.16 -9.34 -1.66
C GLU A 266 5.70 -8.10 -2.41
N SER A 267 6.75 -8.30 -3.17
CA SER A 267 7.47 -7.27 -3.92
C SER A 267 8.14 -7.89 -5.13
N GLY A 268 8.60 -7.07 -6.04
CA GLY A 268 9.10 -7.47 -7.34
C GLY A 268 10.15 -8.59 -7.27
N PHE A 269 9.89 -9.66 -7.99
CA PHE A 269 10.79 -10.82 -8.07
C PHE A 269 12.21 -10.40 -8.47
N TYR A 270 12.33 -9.66 -9.59
CA TYR A 270 13.61 -9.14 -10.07
C TYR A 270 14.22 -8.13 -9.09
N ASP A 271 13.41 -7.16 -8.62
CA ASP A 271 13.91 -6.05 -7.81
C ASP A 271 14.50 -6.51 -6.49
N CYS A 272 13.85 -7.47 -5.81
CA CYS A 272 14.32 -7.98 -4.52
C CYS A 272 15.61 -8.79 -4.62
N GLU A 273 15.89 -9.47 -5.73
CA GLU A 273 17.17 -10.15 -5.92
C GLU A 273 18.31 -9.14 -6.16
N GLU A 274 18.05 -8.10 -6.95
CA GLU A 274 19.01 -6.99 -7.12
C GLU A 274 19.26 -6.23 -5.81
N MET A 275 18.26 -6.14 -4.93
CA MET A 275 18.41 -5.58 -3.59
C MET A 275 19.46 -6.33 -2.74
N ASN A 276 19.61 -7.65 -2.90
CA ASN A 276 20.62 -8.42 -2.15
C ASN A 276 22.03 -7.91 -2.41
N GLN A 277 22.33 -7.47 -3.64
CA GLN A 277 23.62 -6.88 -3.97
C GLN A 277 23.82 -5.51 -3.28
N ALA A 278 22.75 -4.72 -3.16
CA ALA A 278 22.79 -3.43 -2.47
C ALA A 278 22.92 -3.60 -0.94
N ILE A 279 22.27 -4.60 -0.35
CA ILE A 279 22.38 -4.90 1.08
C ILE A 279 23.79 -5.34 1.49
N ASP A 280 24.52 -6.02 0.60
CA ASP A 280 25.91 -6.45 0.83
C ASP A 280 26.94 -5.32 0.60
N SER A 281 26.49 -4.12 0.24
CA SER A 281 27.33 -2.93 0.08
C SER A 281 27.36 -2.07 1.35
N ASP A 282 28.11 -0.95 1.32
CA ASP A 282 28.15 0.05 2.40
C ASP A 282 26.90 0.96 2.43
N MET A 283 25.94 0.76 1.50
CA MET A 283 24.69 1.53 1.46
C MET A 283 23.86 1.30 2.74
N PRO A 284 23.21 2.32 3.33
CA PRO A 284 22.29 2.12 4.45
C PRO A 284 21.25 1.04 4.16
N ALA A 285 20.96 0.16 5.14
CA ALA A 285 20.12 -1.03 4.91
C ALA A 285 18.72 -0.69 4.40
N LEU A 286 18.12 0.41 4.90
CA LEU A 286 16.82 0.88 4.44
C LEU A 286 16.87 1.39 2.98
N GLU A 287 17.94 2.09 2.58
CA GLU A 287 18.11 2.54 1.19
C GLU A 287 18.31 1.36 0.25
N ALA A 288 19.07 0.34 0.69
CA ALA A 288 19.21 -0.90 -0.06
C ALA A 288 17.86 -1.61 -0.22
N ALA A 289 17.04 -1.69 0.84
CA ALA A 289 15.71 -2.27 0.81
C ALA A 289 14.75 -1.54 -0.14
N GLN A 290 14.85 -0.22 -0.24
CA GLN A 290 14.05 0.60 -1.17
C GLN A 290 14.33 0.30 -2.66
N LYS A 291 15.42 -0.39 -2.96
CA LYS A 291 15.70 -0.85 -4.33
C LYS A 291 14.84 -2.06 -4.74
N GLY A 292 14.35 -2.84 -3.77
CA GLY A 292 13.62 -4.07 -4.04
C GLY A 292 12.22 -4.12 -3.44
N VAL A 293 12.05 -3.66 -2.21
CA VAL A 293 10.78 -3.75 -1.49
C VAL A 293 9.89 -2.55 -1.75
N PHE A 294 8.60 -2.75 -1.92
CA PHE A 294 7.63 -1.68 -2.14
C PHE A 294 7.71 -0.59 -1.07
N GLY A 295 7.54 0.66 -1.51
CA GLY A 295 7.56 1.84 -0.64
C GLY A 295 6.50 1.84 0.47
N ILE A 296 5.43 1.04 0.35
CA ILE A 296 4.42 0.88 1.41
C ILE A 296 5.01 0.33 2.71
N TRP A 297 6.10 -0.43 2.64
CA TRP A 297 6.83 -0.94 3.81
C TRP A 297 8.11 -0.14 4.09
N THR A 298 8.81 0.36 3.05
CA THR A 298 10.14 0.97 3.22
C THR A 298 10.12 2.49 3.45
N ARG A 299 8.98 3.17 3.32
CA ARG A 299 8.85 4.60 3.66
C ARG A 299 8.69 4.85 5.17
N GLY A 300 8.33 3.82 5.93
CA GLY A 300 8.23 3.90 7.38
C GLY A 300 9.51 3.47 8.08
N GLY A 301 9.78 4.05 9.26
CA GLY A 301 10.97 3.74 10.05
C GLY A 301 10.91 2.41 10.79
N LEU A 302 9.70 1.85 10.96
CA LEU A 302 9.51 0.64 11.76
C LEU A 302 10.20 -0.59 11.15
N MET A 303 10.43 -0.61 9.83
CA MET A 303 11.05 -1.73 9.15
C MET A 303 12.59 -1.68 9.13
N THR A 304 13.19 -0.55 9.53
CA THR A 304 14.66 -0.39 9.52
C THR A 304 15.38 -1.47 10.32
N PRO A 305 14.95 -1.84 11.54
CA PRO A 305 15.60 -2.89 12.32
C PRO A 305 15.65 -4.25 11.61
N LEU A 306 14.58 -4.63 10.87
CA LEU A 306 14.57 -5.88 10.13
C LEU A 306 15.63 -5.90 9.01
N PHE A 307 15.78 -4.80 8.27
CA PHE A 307 16.79 -4.70 7.21
C PHE A 307 18.21 -4.68 7.78
N GLU A 308 18.43 -4.00 8.91
CA GLU A 308 19.70 -4.04 9.64
C GLU A 308 20.01 -5.45 10.19
N TYR A 309 19.01 -6.13 10.73
CA TYR A 309 19.14 -7.53 11.13
C TYR A 309 19.54 -8.41 9.95
N ALA A 310 18.81 -8.35 8.83
CA ALA A 310 19.14 -9.14 7.64
C ALA A 310 20.59 -8.89 7.20
N ARG A 311 21.03 -7.62 7.13
CA ARG A 311 22.43 -7.26 6.84
C ARG A 311 23.41 -7.88 7.83
N SER A 312 23.14 -7.81 9.13
CA SER A 312 24.02 -8.35 10.16
C SER A 312 24.26 -9.84 10.00
N THR A 313 23.28 -10.57 9.47
CA THR A 313 23.38 -12.02 9.24
C THR A 313 24.24 -12.41 8.05
N LEU A 314 24.53 -11.49 7.10
CA LEU A 314 25.29 -11.80 5.89
C LEU A 314 26.69 -12.38 6.15
N LYS A 315 27.30 -11.98 7.28
CA LYS A 315 28.63 -12.45 7.72
C LYS A 315 28.57 -13.70 8.61
N THR A 316 27.38 -14.27 8.83
CA THR A 316 27.19 -15.48 9.62
C THR A 316 27.16 -16.73 8.75
N ALA A 317 27.22 -17.91 9.37
CA ALA A 317 27.06 -19.17 8.65
C ALA A 317 25.66 -19.35 8.04
N ARG A 318 24.67 -18.59 8.51
CA ARG A 318 23.28 -18.65 8.05
C ARG A 318 22.75 -17.25 7.74
N PRO A 319 23.08 -16.68 6.58
CA PRO A 319 22.54 -15.40 6.16
C PRO A 319 21.03 -15.49 5.87
N LEU A 320 20.26 -14.52 6.35
CA LEU A 320 18.86 -14.34 5.96
C LEU A 320 18.82 -13.68 4.57
N ARG A 321 18.67 -14.48 3.53
CA ARG A 321 18.54 -14.01 2.15
C ARG A 321 17.18 -13.42 1.92
N GLN A 322 17.10 -12.37 1.10
CA GLN A 322 15.84 -11.73 0.75
C GLN A 322 15.51 -11.97 -0.72
N THR A 323 14.24 -12.10 -1.04
CA THR A 323 13.74 -12.28 -2.41
C THR A 323 12.33 -11.70 -2.53
N GLY A 324 11.84 -11.55 -3.76
CA GLY A 324 10.46 -11.17 -4.04
C GLY A 324 9.74 -12.29 -4.78
N PHE A 325 8.42 -12.20 -4.84
CA PHE A 325 7.61 -13.14 -5.61
C PHE A 325 6.54 -12.47 -6.49
N ASP A 326 6.43 -11.13 -6.45
CA ASP A 326 5.49 -10.38 -7.29
C ASP A 326 6.06 -10.18 -8.70
N ILE A 327 5.18 -10.26 -9.70
CA ILE A 327 5.51 -9.94 -11.10
C ILE A 327 5.66 -8.43 -11.35
N GLN A 328 5.23 -7.57 -10.40
CA GLN A 328 5.33 -6.12 -10.52
C GLN A 328 6.74 -5.63 -10.19
N PHE A 329 7.19 -4.57 -10.86
CA PHE A 329 8.35 -3.81 -10.38
C PHE A 329 7.98 -3.05 -9.11
N SER A 330 8.79 -3.17 -8.07
CA SER A 330 8.52 -2.60 -6.75
C SER A 330 9.55 -1.57 -6.29
N GLY A 331 10.77 -1.69 -6.76
CA GLY A 331 11.88 -0.82 -6.38
C GLY A 331 12.25 0.21 -7.46
N SER A 332 13.45 0.73 -7.35
CA SER A 332 14.05 1.64 -8.34
C SER A 332 14.80 0.91 -9.47
N ASN A 333 14.66 -0.42 -9.57
CA ASN A 333 15.52 -1.25 -10.41
C ASN A 333 15.05 -1.42 -11.86
N GLN A 334 14.01 -0.69 -12.31
CA GLN A 334 13.64 -0.67 -13.73
C GLN A 334 14.84 -0.32 -14.63
N GLN A 335 15.71 0.61 -14.21
CA GLN A 335 16.95 0.93 -14.91
C GLN A 335 17.94 -0.24 -14.90
N GLY A 336 18.02 -0.99 -13.80
CA GLY A 336 18.81 -2.22 -13.70
C GLY A 336 18.31 -3.29 -14.67
N PHE A 337 17.00 -3.47 -14.79
CA PHE A 337 16.39 -4.39 -15.74
C PHE A 337 16.70 -4.01 -17.20
N LEU A 338 16.64 -2.71 -17.53
CA LEU A 338 17.04 -2.20 -18.85
C LEU A 338 18.53 -2.43 -19.11
N LYS A 339 19.39 -2.23 -18.10
CA LYS A 339 20.82 -2.53 -18.23
C LYS A 339 21.08 -4.00 -18.49
N VAL A 340 20.40 -4.91 -17.76
CA VAL A 340 20.49 -6.35 -18.03
C VAL A 340 20.10 -6.65 -19.47
N LEU A 341 19.03 -6.03 -19.98
CA LEU A 341 18.59 -6.19 -21.36
C LEU A 341 19.67 -5.75 -22.36
N ASP A 342 20.37 -4.64 -22.09
CA ASP A 342 21.47 -4.13 -22.92
C ASP A 342 22.69 -5.07 -22.89
N ASP A 343 22.96 -5.71 -21.76
CA ASP A 343 24.09 -6.64 -21.54
C ASP A 343 23.84 -8.03 -22.15
N LEU A 344 22.61 -8.37 -22.60
CA LEU A 344 22.33 -9.65 -23.27
C LEU A 344 23.02 -9.71 -24.65
N GLY A 345 23.78 -10.77 -24.89
CA GLY A 345 24.42 -11.04 -26.18
C GLY A 345 23.41 -11.35 -27.30
N ASP A 346 23.82 -11.16 -28.54
CA ASP A 346 22.98 -11.34 -29.74
C ASP A 346 22.40 -12.76 -29.88
N GLY A 347 23.09 -13.78 -29.33
CA GLY A 347 22.59 -15.15 -29.27
C GLY A 347 21.45 -15.39 -28.27
N ILE A 348 21.17 -14.39 -27.40
CA ILE A 348 20.12 -14.45 -26.37
C ILE A 348 18.91 -13.59 -26.78
N ALA A 349 19.14 -12.38 -27.27
CA ALA A 349 18.09 -11.47 -27.64
C ALA A 349 18.45 -10.70 -28.92
N SER A 350 17.53 -10.68 -29.88
CA SER A 350 17.66 -9.83 -31.06
C SER A 350 17.49 -8.34 -30.70
N ASP A 351 18.06 -7.44 -31.50
CA ASP A 351 17.88 -6.00 -31.32
C ASP A 351 16.39 -5.59 -31.32
N ALA A 352 15.58 -6.26 -32.14
CA ALA A 352 14.14 -6.02 -32.18
C ALA A 352 13.44 -6.41 -30.87
N ASP A 353 13.81 -7.56 -30.27
CA ASP A 353 13.27 -7.99 -28.98
C ASP A 353 13.72 -7.06 -27.85
N LYS A 354 15.01 -6.68 -27.83
CA LYS A 354 15.55 -5.71 -26.87
C LYS A 354 14.82 -4.39 -26.96
N GLN A 355 14.56 -3.90 -28.18
CA GLN A 355 13.85 -2.63 -28.38
C GLN A 355 12.40 -2.71 -27.91
N THR A 356 11.67 -3.79 -28.23
CA THR A 356 10.30 -4.01 -27.80
C THR A 356 10.17 -4.00 -26.28
N VAL A 357 11.04 -4.76 -25.58
CA VAL A 357 11.04 -4.79 -24.10
C VAL A 357 11.39 -3.42 -23.53
N ARG A 358 12.41 -2.74 -24.08
CA ARG A 358 12.84 -1.41 -23.63
C ARG A 358 11.73 -0.37 -23.73
N ASP A 359 11.05 -0.31 -24.86
CA ASP A 359 9.99 0.67 -25.10
C ASP A 359 8.81 0.41 -24.17
N THR A 360 8.44 -0.85 -23.94
CA THR A 360 7.37 -1.24 -23.02
C THR A 360 7.71 -0.86 -21.58
N VAL A 361 8.92 -1.17 -21.09
CA VAL A 361 9.37 -0.78 -19.74
C VAL A 361 9.35 0.75 -19.57
N ARG A 362 9.86 1.48 -20.57
CA ARG A 362 9.87 2.95 -20.56
C ARG A 362 8.47 3.54 -20.59
N ALA A 363 7.56 2.99 -21.37
CA ALA A 363 6.16 3.43 -21.42
C ALA A 363 5.48 3.25 -20.06
N MET A 364 5.66 2.08 -19.43
CA MET A 364 5.14 1.81 -18.08
C MET A 364 5.72 2.76 -17.02
N ALA A 365 7.00 3.15 -17.14
CA ALA A 365 7.66 4.04 -16.20
C ALA A 365 7.22 5.52 -16.35
N ARG A 366 6.98 5.97 -17.59
CA ARG A 366 6.68 7.38 -17.90
C ARG A 366 5.21 7.74 -17.73
N THR A 367 4.31 6.78 -17.94
CA THR A 367 2.87 7.02 -17.98
C THR A 367 2.17 6.25 -16.87
N PRO A 368 1.83 6.91 -15.75
CA PRO A 368 1.02 6.29 -14.71
C PRO A 368 -0.27 5.71 -15.32
N GLY A 369 -0.56 4.44 -15.04
CA GLY A 369 -1.73 3.77 -15.59
C GLY A 369 -1.62 3.38 -17.08
N TYR A 370 -0.40 3.37 -17.66
CA TYR A 370 -0.17 2.89 -19.02
C TYR A 370 -0.79 1.51 -19.24
N LYS A 371 -1.56 1.41 -20.31
CA LYS A 371 -2.18 0.17 -20.79
C LYS A 371 -1.69 -0.09 -22.21
N PRO A 372 -0.94 -1.18 -22.44
CA PRO A 372 -0.55 -1.60 -23.77
C PRO A 372 -1.79 -1.88 -24.65
N SER A 373 -1.69 -1.61 -25.93
CA SER A 373 -2.62 -2.17 -26.92
C SER A 373 -2.48 -3.69 -26.99
N LYS A 374 -3.41 -4.37 -27.66
CA LYS A 374 -3.33 -5.83 -27.82
C LYS A 374 -2.10 -6.24 -28.63
N GLU A 375 -1.72 -5.46 -29.61
CA GLU A 375 -0.55 -5.66 -30.46
C GLU A 375 0.74 -5.46 -29.65
N GLU A 376 0.81 -4.39 -28.84
CA GLU A 376 1.95 -4.12 -27.95
C GLU A 376 2.11 -5.22 -26.89
N GLU A 377 0.98 -5.69 -26.29
CA GLU A 377 0.97 -6.82 -25.36
C GLU A 377 1.57 -8.07 -25.99
N MET A 378 1.03 -8.47 -27.17
CA MET A 378 1.49 -9.68 -27.88
C MET A 378 2.96 -9.57 -28.27
N ALA A 379 3.41 -8.43 -28.76
CA ALA A 379 4.80 -8.22 -29.15
C ALA A 379 5.74 -8.32 -27.94
N ALA A 380 5.39 -7.66 -26.82
CA ALA A 380 6.21 -7.67 -25.62
C ALA A 380 6.27 -9.04 -24.95
N GLN A 381 5.14 -9.78 -24.91
CA GLN A 381 5.11 -11.16 -24.40
C GLN A 381 5.94 -12.10 -25.28
N ALA A 382 5.82 -12.00 -26.61
CA ALA A 382 6.59 -12.83 -27.52
C ALA A 382 8.11 -12.56 -27.41
N ALA A 383 8.52 -11.30 -27.31
CA ALA A 383 9.92 -10.92 -27.08
C ALA A 383 10.44 -11.49 -25.75
N ALA A 384 9.69 -11.28 -24.66
CA ALA A 384 10.05 -11.80 -23.34
C ALA A 384 10.17 -13.34 -23.33
N THR A 385 9.26 -14.04 -23.99
CA THR A 385 9.29 -15.51 -24.10
C THR A 385 10.53 -15.98 -24.85
N ARG A 386 10.84 -15.38 -26.02
CA ARG A 386 12.06 -15.74 -26.79
C ARG A 386 13.34 -15.53 -25.98
N ILE A 387 13.44 -14.41 -25.27
CA ILE A 387 14.59 -14.11 -24.39
C ILE A 387 14.68 -15.14 -23.27
N ALA A 388 13.59 -15.45 -22.60
CA ALA A 388 13.55 -16.44 -21.51
C ALA A 388 13.97 -17.84 -21.98
N GLU A 389 13.46 -18.29 -23.12
CA GLU A 389 13.81 -19.57 -23.73
C GLU A 389 15.30 -19.64 -24.11
N ALA A 390 15.83 -18.58 -24.74
CA ALA A 390 17.24 -18.49 -25.10
C ALA A 390 18.16 -18.51 -23.87
N LEU A 391 17.78 -17.79 -22.79
CA LEU A 391 18.51 -17.82 -21.51
C LEU A 391 18.52 -19.23 -20.90
N ARG A 392 17.41 -19.94 -20.90
CA ARG A 392 17.36 -21.33 -20.41
C ARG A 392 18.22 -22.25 -21.24
N LYS A 393 18.13 -22.14 -22.55
CA LYS A 393 18.93 -22.98 -23.48
C LYS A 393 20.42 -22.73 -23.30
N SER A 394 20.83 -21.50 -23.06
CA SER A 394 22.23 -21.11 -22.86
C SER A 394 22.74 -21.39 -21.44
N ALA A 395 21.87 -21.65 -20.47
CA ALA A 395 22.26 -21.78 -19.07
C ALA A 395 23.35 -22.83 -18.83
N GLY A 396 23.33 -23.96 -19.54
CA GLY A 396 24.34 -25.00 -19.41
C GLY A 396 25.76 -24.60 -19.84
N SER A 397 25.90 -23.57 -20.70
CA SER A 397 27.17 -23.02 -21.18
C SER A 397 27.43 -21.59 -20.65
N ALA A 398 26.53 -21.03 -19.89
CA ALA A 398 26.67 -19.67 -19.34
C ALA A 398 27.78 -19.62 -18.28
N ARG A 399 28.44 -18.46 -18.17
CA ARG A 399 29.41 -18.21 -17.10
C ARG A 399 28.76 -18.31 -15.70
N ASP A 400 27.49 -17.92 -15.59
CA ASP A 400 26.66 -18.09 -14.40
C ASP A 400 25.32 -18.71 -14.80
N PRO A 401 25.21 -20.06 -14.77
CA PRO A 401 23.99 -20.78 -15.09
C PRO A 401 22.79 -20.38 -14.21
N ARG A 402 23.08 -20.08 -12.95
CA ARG A 402 22.04 -19.70 -11.98
C ARG A 402 21.45 -18.34 -12.31
N ARG A 403 22.31 -17.36 -12.63
CA ARG A 403 21.88 -16.04 -13.09
C ARG A 403 21.04 -16.12 -14.37
N ALA A 404 21.44 -16.96 -15.33
CA ALA A 404 20.68 -17.14 -16.56
C ALA A 404 19.26 -17.68 -16.28
N GLN A 405 19.10 -18.66 -15.38
CA GLN A 405 17.78 -19.18 -14.96
C GLN A 405 16.94 -18.11 -14.26
N PHE A 406 17.55 -17.32 -13.37
CA PHE A 406 16.87 -16.21 -12.69
C PHE A 406 16.37 -15.15 -13.69
N LEU A 407 17.21 -14.76 -14.64
CA LEU A 407 16.83 -13.79 -15.67
C LEU A 407 15.74 -14.36 -16.59
N ALA A 408 15.81 -15.63 -16.96
CA ALA A 408 14.73 -16.26 -17.74
C ALA A 408 13.37 -16.13 -17.03
N LYS A 409 13.33 -16.42 -15.73
CA LYS A 409 12.13 -16.26 -14.91
C LYS A 409 11.69 -14.79 -14.82
N SER A 410 12.64 -13.85 -14.69
CA SER A 410 12.36 -12.41 -14.65
C SER A 410 11.73 -11.90 -15.96
N PHE A 411 12.14 -12.41 -17.12
CA PHE A 411 11.50 -12.06 -18.40
C PHE A 411 10.11 -12.68 -18.55
N GLU A 412 9.87 -13.88 -18.03
CA GLU A 412 8.51 -14.45 -17.96
C GLU A 412 7.58 -13.59 -17.10
N ASP A 413 8.06 -13.15 -15.94
CA ASP A 413 7.31 -12.27 -15.04
C ASP A 413 7.06 -10.90 -15.69
N PHE A 414 8.01 -10.37 -16.46
CA PHE A 414 7.79 -9.17 -17.27
C PHE A 414 6.66 -9.38 -18.30
N GLY A 415 6.63 -10.49 -19.02
CA GLY A 415 5.54 -10.83 -19.94
C GLY A 415 4.18 -10.92 -19.22
N ALA A 416 4.14 -11.50 -18.03
CA ALA A 416 2.96 -11.56 -17.18
C ALA A 416 2.53 -10.17 -16.67
N LEU A 417 3.49 -9.31 -16.31
CA LEU A 417 3.22 -7.93 -15.91
C LEU A 417 2.58 -7.11 -17.06
N VAL A 418 3.08 -7.27 -18.29
CA VAL A 418 2.50 -6.61 -19.47
C VAL A 418 1.04 -7.04 -19.64
N HIS A 419 0.73 -8.33 -19.51
CA HIS A 419 -0.64 -8.82 -19.53
C HIS A 419 -1.50 -8.21 -18.41
N LEU A 420 -1.00 -8.18 -17.19
CA LEU A 420 -1.71 -7.58 -16.06
C LEU A 420 -2.07 -6.11 -16.34
N ARG A 421 -1.22 -5.36 -17.06
CA ARG A 421 -1.45 -3.96 -17.42
C ARG A 421 -2.56 -3.76 -18.45
N THR A 422 -2.88 -4.76 -19.27
CA THR A 422 -4.00 -4.67 -20.22
C THR A 422 -5.35 -4.85 -19.54
N GLN A 423 -5.38 -5.49 -18.37
CA GLN A 423 -6.62 -5.74 -17.65
C GLN A 423 -7.24 -4.43 -17.16
N THR A 424 -8.54 -4.30 -17.33
CA THR A 424 -9.27 -3.13 -16.84
C THR A 424 -9.68 -3.37 -15.41
N LEU A 425 -9.08 -2.63 -14.47
CA LEU A 425 -9.54 -2.66 -13.08
C LEU A 425 -10.95 -2.07 -13.03
N PRO A 426 -11.96 -2.76 -12.51
CA PRO A 426 -13.29 -2.21 -12.36
C PRO A 426 -13.34 -1.20 -11.23
N SER A 427 -14.30 -0.30 -11.33
CA SER A 427 -14.65 0.64 -10.29
C SER A 427 -15.30 -0.02 -9.06
N GLN A 428 -15.69 -1.29 -9.15
CA GLN A 428 -16.38 -2.02 -8.07
C GLN A 428 -16.05 -3.52 -8.11
N GLY A 429 -15.66 -4.07 -6.94
CA GLY A 429 -15.44 -5.50 -6.71
C GLY A 429 -14.04 -6.02 -7.10
N ILE A 430 -13.64 -7.15 -6.49
CA ILE A 430 -12.42 -7.90 -6.85
C ILE A 430 -12.76 -8.77 -8.06
N ARG A 431 -11.92 -8.73 -9.11
CA ARG A 431 -12.11 -9.48 -10.33
C ARG A 431 -11.07 -10.58 -10.53
N ALA A 432 -11.30 -11.38 -11.56
CA ALA A 432 -10.38 -12.37 -12.09
C ALA A 432 -8.94 -11.85 -12.34
N ASP A 433 -8.79 -10.56 -12.61
CA ASP A 433 -7.48 -9.91 -12.84
C ASP A 433 -6.58 -9.95 -11.60
N PHE A 434 -7.16 -9.74 -10.40
CA PHE A 434 -6.40 -9.92 -9.16
C PHE A 434 -5.98 -11.38 -8.97
N SER A 435 -6.84 -12.34 -9.36
CA SER A 435 -6.48 -13.75 -9.36
C SER A 435 -5.29 -14.04 -10.26
N PHE A 436 -5.18 -13.40 -11.43
CA PHE A 436 -4.04 -13.59 -12.31
C PHE A 436 -2.71 -13.23 -11.62
N ARG A 437 -2.64 -12.03 -10.99
CA ARG A 437 -1.44 -11.61 -10.22
C ARG A 437 -1.16 -12.59 -9.08
N ASP A 438 -2.17 -12.97 -8.32
CA ASP A 438 -2.03 -13.89 -7.19
C ASP A 438 -1.56 -15.28 -7.62
N ILE A 439 -2.09 -15.82 -8.72
CA ILE A 439 -1.63 -17.09 -9.28
C ILE A 439 -0.14 -16.98 -9.66
N LYS A 440 0.28 -15.90 -10.32
CA LYS A 440 1.69 -15.70 -10.68
C LYS A 440 2.60 -15.54 -9.46
N MET A 441 2.16 -14.82 -8.43
CA MET A 441 2.88 -14.77 -7.15
C MET A 441 3.02 -16.16 -6.51
N GLY A 442 1.96 -16.97 -6.54
CA GLY A 442 1.99 -18.36 -6.05
C GLY A 442 2.94 -19.25 -6.84
N GLU A 443 2.91 -19.17 -8.17
CA GLU A 443 3.84 -19.89 -9.05
C GLU A 443 5.30 -19.51 -8.78
N ASN A 444 5.58 -18.21 -8.59
CA ASN A 444 6.91 -17.71 -8.23
C ASN A 444 7.36 -18.25 -6.87
N LEU A 445 6.50 -18.20 -5.86
CA LEU A 445 6.83 -18.71 -4.53
C LEU A 445 7.10 -20.22 -4.54
N ILE A 446 6.33 -21.00 -5.31
CA ILE A 446 6.55 -22.43 -5.48
C ILE A 446 7.90 -22.69 -6.18
N TRP A 447 8.22 -21.94 -7.23
CA TRP A 447 9.51 -22.03 -7.91
C TRP A 447 10.67 -21.68 -6.97
N LEU A 448 10.52 -20.60 -6.18
CA LEU A 448 11.51 -20.25 -5.16
C LEU A 448 11.73 -21.39 -4.15
N ALA A 449 10.65 -22.04 -3.69
CA ALA A 449 10.74 -23.10 -2.69
C ALA A 449 11.30 -24.43 -3.23
N ASN A 450 10.98 -24.78 -4.47
CA ASN A 450 11.31 -26.10 -5.03
C ASN A 450 12.59 -26.11 -5.89
N ASP A 451 12.92 -24.98 -6.51
CA ASP A 451 14.02 -24.88 -7.46
C ASP A 451 15.12 -23.92 -6.98
N TRP A 452 14.80 -22.62 -6.78
CA TRP A 452 15.80 -21.60 -6.50
C TRP A 452 16.44 -21.71 -5.11
N TYR A 453 15.61 -21.91 -4.08
CA TYR A 453 16.03 -22.14 -2.71
C TYR A 453 15.73 -23.57 -2.25
N LYS A 454 15.93 -24.54 -3.16
CA LYS A 454 15.72 -25.96 -2.86
C LYS A 454 16.44 -26.37 -1.58
N GLY A 455 15.69 -26.99 -0.65
CA GLY A 455 16.21 -27.42 0.65
C GLY A 455 16.29 -26.30 1.72
N LYS A 456 15.96 -25.06 1.39
CA LYS A 456 15.84 -23.96 2.34
C LYS A 456 14.41 -23.80 2.83
N LYS A 457 14.26 -23.20 4.01
CA LYS A 457 12.97 -22.79 4.56
C LYS A 457 12.73 -21.29 4.28
N ILE A 458 11.51 -20.94 3.88
CA ILE A 458 11.13 -19.59 3.42
C ILE A 458 10.09 -18.98 4.35
N ILE A 459 10.31 -17.74 4.78
CA ILE A 459 9.32 -16.89 5.43
C ILE A 459 8.74 -15.97 4.35
N VAL A 460 7.41 -15.82 4.33
CA VAL A 460 6.71 -14.96 3.37
C VAL A 460 6.11 -13.77 4.10
N TRP A 461 6.40 -12.58 3.64
CA TRP A 461 5.77 -11.33 4.06
C TRP A 461 4.74 -10.91 3.01
N ALA A 462 3.46 -10.91 3.36
CA ALA A 462 2.38 -10.49 2.47
C ALA A 462 1.15 -10.01 3.25
N ALA A 463 0.18 -9.43 2.53
CA ALA A 463 -1.15 -9.18 3.08
C ALA A 463 -1.92 -10.48 3.30
N SER A 464 -2.79 -10.51 4.31
CA SER A 464 -3.64 -11.66 4.63
C SER A 464 -4.50 -12.10 3.44
N MET A 465 -4.92 -11.15 2.59
CA MET A 465 -5.71 -11.46 1.40
C MET A 465 -4.95 -12.37 0.44
N HIS A 466 -3.66 -12.14 0.22
CA HIS A 466 -2.86 -12.96 -0.69
C HIS A 466 -2.54 -14.34 -0.12
N VAL A 467 -2.42 -14.47 1.20
CA VAL A 467 -2.04 -15.75 1.84
C VAL A 467 -3.23 -16.61 2.28
N THR A 468 -4.47 -16.11 2.18
CA THR A 468 -5.67 -16.92 2.49
C THR A 468 -5.83 -18.08 1.51
N ARG A 469 -6.28 -19.26 1.98
CA ARG A 469 -6.40 -20.47 1.15
C ARG A 469 -7.75 -20.62 0.48
N ASN A 470 -8.81 -20.13 1.09
CA ASN A 470 -10.19 -20.39 0.69
C ASN A 470 -11.01 -19.10 0.71
N ALA A 471 -10.58 -18.14 -0.12
CA ALA A 471 -11.25 -16.83 -0.20
C ALA A 471 -12.73 -16.98 -0.59
N ALA A 472 -13.05 -17.93 -1.46
CA ALA A 472 -14.43 -18.17 -1.92
C ALA A 472 -15.42 -18.51 -0.81
N ALA A 473 -14.96 -19.05 0.33
CA ALA A 473 -15.81 -19.37 1.49
C ALA A 473 -16.03 -18.17 2.43
N ILE A 474 -15.42 -17.03 2.18
CA ILE A 474 -15.56 -15.84 3.02
C ILE A 474 -16.86 -15.12 2.67
N ASP A 475 -17.77 -15.04 3.65
CA ASP A 475 -18.89 -14.12 3.61
C ASP A 475 -18.39 -12.71 3.97
N THR A 476 -18.31 -11.85 2.98
CA THR A 476 -17.82 -10.47 3.16
C THR A 476 -18.81 -9.60 3.94
N ARG A 477 -20.09 -10.03 4.02
CA ARG A 477 -21.19 -9.26 4.61
C ARG A 477 -21.42 -7.90 3.90
N MET A 478 -21.00 -7.82 2.63
CA MET A 478 -21.13 -6.63 1.78
C MET A 478 -21.72 -7.03 0.43
N ASP A 479 -22.78 -6.36 0.00
CA ASP A 479 -23.47 -6.66 -1.26
C ASP A 479 -22.58 -6.39 -2.50
N THR A 480 -21.61 -5.50 -2.35
CA THR A 480 -20.74 -5.05 -3.46
C THR A 480 -19.42 -5.81 -3.55
N LEU A 481 -19.10 -6.67 -2.59
CA LEU A 481 -17.84 -7.39 -2.53
C LEU A 481 -18.07 -8.88 -2.31
N ASN A 482 -17.55 -9.73 -3.19
CA ASN A 482 -17.47 -11.17 -2.96
C ASN A 482 -16.17 -11.73 -3.53
N TYR A 483 -15.73 -12.87 -3.02
CA TYR A 483 -14.49 -13.53 -3.41
C TYR A 483 -14.70 -14.86 -4.13
N LYS A 484 -15.92 -15.17 -4.61
CA LYS A 484 -16.28 -16.49 -5.16
C LYS A 484 -15.35 -16.96 -6.28
N ASP A 485 -14.95 -16.03 -7.15
CA ASP A 485 -14.10 -16.33 -8.30
C ASP A 485 -12.63 -15.93 -8.08
N TYR A 486 -12.27 -15.57 -6.83
CA TYR A 486 -10.94 -15.10 -6.53
C TYR A 486 -10.04 -16.25 -6.09
N ARG A 487 -9.01 -16.55 -6.91
CA ARG A 487 -7.97 -17.52 -6.60
C ARG A 487 -6.75 -16.82 -6.06
N THR A 488 -6.45 -17.04 -4.80
CA THR A 488 -5.36 -16.38 -4.09
C THR A 488 -4.02 -17.08 -4.27
N MET A 489 -2.93 -16.36 -4.01
CA MET A 489 -1.59 -16.93 -3.87
C MET A 489 -1.56 -18.06 -2.83
N GLY A 490 -2.18 -17.83 -1.66
CA GLY A 490 -2.25 -18.81 -0.58
C GLY A 490 -2.93 -20.12 -0.99
N GLN A 491 -3.96 -20.05 -1.82
CA GLN A 491 -4.60 -21.24 -2.39
C GLN A 491 -3.61 -22.00 -3.29
N VAL A 492 -2.95 -21.32 -4.23
CA VAL A 492 -1.97 -21.93 -5.16
C VAL A 492 -0.83 -22.58 -4.40
N VAL A 493 -0.29 -21.88 -3.40
CA VAL A 493 0.81 -22.40 -2.55
C VAL A 493 0.36 -23.62 -1.76
N HIS A 494 -0.83 -23.57 -1.15
CA HIS A 494 -1.33 -24.70 -0.35
C HIS A 494 -1.67 -25.93 -1.18
N GLU A 495 -2.24 -25.75 -2.38
CA GLU A 495 -2.49 -26.85 -3.32
C GLU A 495 -1.18 -27.56 -3.71
N SER A 496 -0.08 -26.83 -3.86
CA SER A 496 1.23 -27.39 -4.24
C SER A 496 2.01 -27.97 -3.05
N LEU A 497 2.05 -27.27 -1.92
CA LEU A 497 2.94 -27.60 -0.80
C LEU A 497 2.19 -28.31 0.37
N GLY A 498 0.87 -28.25 0.41
CA GLY A 498 0.07 -28.89 1.44
C GLY A 498 0.52 -28.49 2.86
N LYS A 499 0.78 -29.49 3.70
CA LYS A 499 1.24 -29.30 5.09
C LYS A 499 2.62 -28.65 5.22
N ALA A 500 3.43 -28.62 4.14
CA ALA A 500 4.71 -27.95 4.14
C ALA A 500 4.59 -26.40 4.10
N ALA A 501 3.39 -25.86 3.86
CA ALA A 501 3.08 -24.45 4.05
C ALA A 501 2.31 -24.24 5.38
N TYR A 502 2.68 -23.21 6.14
CA TYR A 502 1.98 -22.80 7.38
C TYR A 502 1.66 -21.31 7.31
N THR A 503 0.39 -20.95 7.47
CA THR A 503 -0.08 -19.58 7.28
C THR A 503 -0.61 -18.98 8.58
N ILE A 504 0.01 -17.90 9.04
CA ILE A 504 -0.41 -17.11 10.19
C ILE A 504 -1.03 -15.82 9.69
N THR A 505 -2.31 -15.61 9.98
CA THR A 505 -2.95 -14.31 9.82
C THR A 505 -2.86 -13.48 11.10
N PHE A 506 -3.02 -12.18 10.97
CA PHE A 506 -3.03 -11.27 12.12
C PHE A 506 -4.40 -10.60 12.20
N THR A 507 -4.76 -10.19 13.42
CA THR A 507 -5.95 -9.38 13.67
C THR A 507 -5.74 -8.49 14.88
N ALA A 508 -6.54 -7.40 15.00
CA ALA A 508 -6.41 -6.47 16.11
C ALA A 508 -7.78 -5.98 16.61
N TYR A 509 -7.86 -5.69 17.92
CA TYR A 509 -9.11 -5.27 18.56
C TYR A 509 -9.40 -3.78 18.39
N ARG A 510 -8.43 -2.90 18.66
CA ARG A 510 -8.59 -1.43 18.64
C ARG A 510 -7.28 -0.74 18.22
N GLY A 511 -7.32 0.57 18.14
CA GLY A 511 -6.15 1.37 17.79
C GLY A 511 -6.27 2.02 16.42
N LYS A 512 -5.16 2.28 15.76
CA LYS A 512 -5.08 2.94 14.44
C LYS A 512 -4.21 2.14 13.48
N SER A 513 -4.58 2.15 12.20
CA SER A 513 -3.78 1.62 11.10
C SER A 513 -3.57 2.71 10.07
N ALA A 514 -2.32 3.04 9.78
CA ALA A 514 -1.95 4.01 8.74
C ALA A 514 -0.52 3.78 8.27
N ASN A 515 -0.25 3.96 6.99
CA ASN A 515 1.11 4.04 6.49
C ASN A 515 1.59 5.52 6.45
N PRO A 516 2.90 5.79 6.32
CA PRO A 516 3.43 7.16 6.35
C PRO A 516 2.88 8.11 5.27
N SER A 517 2.23 7.58 4.25
CA SER A 517 1.66 8.34 3.13
C SER A 517 0.15 8.56 3.25
N THR A 518 -0.51 7.90 4.20
CA THR A 518 -1.97 7.96 4.36
C THR A 518 -2.35 8.03 5.82
N SER A 519 -3.31 8.85 6.15
CA SER A 519 -3.97 8.84 7.45
C SER A 519 -5.26 8.03 7.33
N GLN A 520 -5.48 7.13 8.28
CA GLN A 520 -6.74 6.38 8.41
C GLN A 520 -7.37 6.67 9.76
N PRO A 521 -8.71 6.66 9.85
CA PRO A 521 -9.38 6.81 11.14
C PRO A 521 -9.03 5.65 12.08
N PRO A 522 -9.28 5.79 13.38
CA PRO A 522 -9.19 4.68 14.31
C PRO A 522 -9.97 3.46 13.84
N LEU A 523 -9.53 2.28 14.23
CA LEU A 523 -10.25 1.04 13.94
C LEU A 523 -11.65 1.13 14.56
N MET A 524 -12.66 0.79 13.77
CA MET A 524 -14.02 0.69 14.28
C MET A 524 -14.12 -0.46 15.33
N PRO A 525 -14.99 -0.35 16.33
CA PRO A 525 -15.23 -1.45 17.25
C PRO A 525 -15.59 -2.74 16.50
N PRO A 526 -15.05 -3.90 16.89
CA PRO A 526 -15.45 -5.19 16.31
C PRO A 526 -16.87 -5.56 16.76
N ALA A 527 -17.47 -6.55 16.11
CA ALA A 527 -18.75 -7.11 16.57
C ALA A 527 -18.59 -7.79 17.93
N ALA A 528 -19.65 -7.79 18.74
CA ALA A 528 -19.65 -8.40 20.09
C ALA A 528 -19.28 -9.89 20.08
N GLU A 529 -19.64 -10.60 19.00
CA GLU A 529 -19.35 -12.04 18.79
C GLU A 529 -18.08 -12.30 17.98
N SER A 530 -17.30 -11.27 17.66
CA SER A 530 -16.09 -11.45 16.85
C SER A 530 -14.97 -12.12 17.63
N VAL A 531 -14.07 -12.74 16.89
CA VAL A 531 -12.84 -13.35 17.43
C VAL A 531 -12.03 -12.34 18.23
N GLU A 532 -11.94 -11.08 17.76
CA GLU A 532 -11.20 -10.00 18.44
C GLU A 532 -11.82 -9.66 19.81
N THR A 533 -13.14 -9.61 19.91
CA THR A 533 -13.83 -9.34 21.18
C THR A 533 -13.60 -10.46 22.19
N LEU A 534 -13.57 -11.73 21.73
CA LEU A 534 -13.26 -12.87 22.59
C LEU A 534 -11.83 -12.84 23.13
N PHE A 535 -10.85 -12.52 22.28
CA PHE A 535 -9.44 -12.36 22.70
C PHE A 535 -9.26 -11.21 23.69
N HIS A 536 -9.87 -10.06 23.41
CA HIS A 536 -9.83 -8.90 24.31
C HIS A 536 -10.40 -9.26 25.68
N ALA A 537 -11.56 -9.92 25.72
CA ALA A 537 -12.19 -10.40 26.96
C ALA A 537 -11.35 -11.44 27.69
N ALA A 538 -10.50 -12.20 27.01
CA ALA A 538 -9.53 -13.11 27.64
C ALA A 538 -8.38 -12.36 28.33
N GLY A 539 -8.23 -11.05 28.11
CA GLY A 539 -7.26 -10.19 28.79
C GLY A 539 -5.81 -10.36 28.32
N MET A 540 -5.59 -10.85 27.10
CA MET A 540 -4.27 -11.05 26.52
C MET A 540 -3.90 -9.89 25.59
N PRO A 541 -2.80 -9.16 25.80
CA PRO A 541 -2.39 -8.11 24.89
C PRO A 541 -1.95 -8.66 23.52
N TYR A 542 -1.32 -9.83 23.52
CA TYR A 542 -0.91 -10.57 22.33
C TYR A 542 -1.12 -12.07 22.57
N ALA A 543 -1.68 -12.76 21.61
CA ALA A 543 -1.89 -14.20 21.73
C ALA A 543 -1.95 -14.86 20.35
N LEU A 544 -1.58 -16.14 20.28
CA LEU A 544 -1.68 -16.94 19.08
C LEU A 544 -2.56 -18.17 19.35
N VAL A 545 -3.43 -18.50 18.41
CA VAL A 545 -4.17 -19.75 18.38
C VAL A 545 -3.82 -20.53 17.13
N ASP A 546 -3.35 -21.77 17.30
CA ASP A 546 -3.15 -22.74 16.23
C ASP A 546 -4.48 -23.41 15.88
N PHE A 547 -4.85 -23.37 14.60
CA PHE A 547 -6.09 -23.97 14.10
C PHE A 547 -5.90 -25.43 13.65
N ARG A 548 -4.67 -25.87 13.33
CA ARG A 548 -4.42 -27.23 12.85
C ARG A 548 -4.72 -28.30 13.89
N GLY A 549 -4.46 -28.00 15.15
CA GLY A 549 -4.65 -28.91 16.27
C GLY A 549 -6.09 -28.97 16.80
N LEU A 550 -7.03 -28.18 16.28
CA LEU A 550 -8.40 -28.12 16.79
C LEU A 550 -9.20 -29.40 16.44
N PRO A 551 -9.94 -29.99 17.38
CA PRO A 551 -10.77 -31.15 17.11
C PRO A 551 -11.94 -30.81 16.19
N GLU A 552 -12.52 -31.84 15.57
CA GLU A 552 -13.77 -31.70 14.81
C GLU A 552 -14.89 -31.22 15.75
N GLY A 553 -15.78 -30.35 15.24
CA GLY A 553 -16.86 -29.75 16.04
C GLY A 553 -16.42 -28.63 16.99
N HIS A 554 -15.15 -28.26 17.01
CA HIS A 554 -14.70 -27.12 17.82
C HIS A 554 -15.34 -25.80 17.33
N TRP A 555 -15.69 -24.91 18.25
CA TRP A 555 -16.39 -23.66 17.94
C TRP A 555 -15.60 -22.74 16.95
N LEU A 556 -14.26 -22.76 16.95
CA LEU A 556 -13.45 -22.06 15.96
C LEU A 556 -13.53 -22.66 14.55
N ARG A 557 -14.04 -23.90 14.40
CA ARG A 557 -14.33 -24.53 13.10
C ARG A 557 -15.76 -24.24 12.62
N THR A 558 -16.37 -23.21 13.17
CA THR A 558 -17.68 -22.70 12.70
C THR A 558 -17.48 -21.29 12.13
N PRO A 559 -18.41 -20.81 11.28
CA PRO A 559 -18.29 -19.46 10.74
C PRO A 559 -18.35 -18.39 11.84
N MET A 560 -17.21 -17.71 12.07
CA MET A 560 -17.02 -16.64 13.04
C MET A 560 -16.75 -15.30 12.35
N ILE A 561 -17.14 -14.19 12.97
CA ILE A 561 -16.71 -12.86 12.52
C ILE A 561 -15.26 -12.64 12.97
N MET A 562 -14.42 -12.20 12.03
CA MET A 562 -13.04 -11.76 12.25
C MET A 562 -12.66 -10.71 11.21
N ARG A 563 -11.60 -9.94 11.44
CA ARG A 563 -11.19 -8.79 10.61
C ARG A 563 -9.78 -8.89 10.01
N PRO A 564 -9.36 -10.01 9.46
CA PRO A 564 -7.99 -10.21 8.98
C PRO A 564 -7.73 -9.54 7.62
N LEU A 565 -8.77 -9.02 6.94
CA LEU A 565 -8.72 -8.48 5.60
C LEU A 565 -9.19 -7.02 5.62
N GLY A 566 -8.26 -6.07 5.74
CA GLY A 566 -8.58 -4.64 5.74
C GLY A 566 -9.51 -4.18 6.87
N TYR A 567 -9.55 -4.89 7.98
CA TYR A 567 -10.45 -4.63 9.12
C TYR A 567 -11.95 -4.71 8.80
N ALA A 568 -12.34 -5.22 7.66
CA ALA A 568 -13.75 -5.52 7.37
C ALA A 568 -14.22 -6.71 8.22
N GLN A 569 -15.43 -6.56 8.80
CA GLN A 569 -16.04 -7.59 9.63
C GLN A 569 -16.63 -8.70 8.75
N MET A 570 -15.80 -9.66 8.38
CA MET A 570 -16.16 -10.77 7.51
C MET A 570 -16.44 -12.03 8.33
N LYS A 571 -17.15 -13.00 7.75
CA LYS A 571 -17.52 -14.24 8.42
C LYS A 571 -17.03 -15.45 7.63
N SER A 572 -16.33 -16.36 8.29
CA SER A 572 -15.87 -17.63 7.69
C SER A 572 -15.55 -18.65 8.77
N ASP A 573 -15.47 -19.92 8.40
CA ASP A 573 -14.66 -20.90 9.14
C ASP A 573 -13.20 -20.59 8.83
N TRP A 574 -12.59 -19.74 9.66
CA TRP A 574 -11.23 -19.23 9.44
C TRP A 574 -10.15 -20.31 9.47
N THR A 575 -10.45 -21.48 10.00
CA THR A 575 -9.54 -22.64 10.00
C THR A 575 -9.34 -23.20 8.60
N THR A 576 -10.27 -22.93 7.68
CA THR A 576 -10.12 -23.27 6.25
C THR A 576 -9.28 -22.25 5.49
N ASN A 577 -9.13 -21.04 6.02
CA ASN A 577 -8.41 -19.95 5.39
C ASN A 577 -6.94 -19.87 5.85
N PHE A 578 -6.68 -20.13 7.14
CA PHE A 578 -5.37 -19.96 7.78
C PHE A 578 -5.05 -21.15 8.70
N ASP A 579 -3.79 -21.29 9.09
CA ASP A 579 -3.36 -22.31 10.07
C ASP A 579 -3.33 -21.77 11.48
N ALA A 580 -3.16 -20.47 11.65
CA ALA A 580 -3.18 -19.80 12.95
C ALA A 580 -3.61 -18.34 12.81
N VAL A 581 -4.04 -17.76 13.93
CA VAL A 581 -4.26 -16.32 14.09
C VAL A 581 -3.40 -15.79 15.22
N LEU A 582 -2.70 -14.68 14.98
CA LEU A 582 -2.03 -13.88 15.99
C LEU A 582 -2.86 -12.62 16.25
N PHE A 583 -3.29 -12.48 17.48
CA PHE A 583 -4.09 -11.36 17.97
C PHE A 583 -3.21 -10.28 18.60
N THR A 584 -3.57 -9.01 18.36
CA THR A 584 -3.00 -7.81 19.00
C THR A 584 -4.14 -6.98 19.60
N ASP A 585 -4.09 -6.65 20.89
CA ASP A 585 -5.16 -5.84 21.52
C ASP A 585 -5.16 -4.40 20.97
N VAL A 586 -3.99 -3.78 20.85
CA VAL A 586 -3.86 -2.39 20.41
C VAL A 586 -2.94 -2.28 19.19
N MET A 587 -3.54 -1.92 18.04
CA MET A 587 -2.81 -1.59 16.83
C MET A 587 -2.27 -0.15 16.90
N PHE A 588 -1.03 0.04 16.49
CA PHE A 588 -0.46 1.35 16.20
C PHE A 588 -0.03 1.42 14.73
N PRO A 589 -0.02 2.62 14.12
CA PRO A 589 0.26 2.77 12.70
C PRO A 589 1.75 2.58 12.38
N ASN A 590 2.06 2.30 11.10
CA ASN A 590 3.42 2.41 10.59
C ASN A 590 3.81 3.90 10.52
N THR A 591 4.73 4.32 11.38
CA THR A 591 5.16 5.71 11.52
C THR A 591 6.34 6.05 10.61
N PRO A 592 6.57 7.34 10.28
CA PRO A 592 7.78 7.79 9.60
C PRO A 592 9.06 7.39 10.34
N ALA A 593 10.17 7.32 9.61
CA ALA A 593 11.47 7.00 10.18
C ALA A 593 11.83 7.97 11.34
N GLY A 594 12.33 7.42 12.45
CA GLY A 594 12.73 8.18 13.62
C GLY A 594 11.63 8.46 14.64
N THR A 595 10.37 8.11 14.37
CA THR A 595 9.27 8.22 15.34
C THR A 595 8.99 6.87 16.00
N VAL A 596 8.98 6.82 17.33
CA VAL A 596 8.55 5.63 18.08
C VAL A 596 7.09 5.81 18.49
N PRO A 597 6.19 4.84 18.25
CA PRO A 597 4.80 4.95 18.66
C PRO A 597 4.68 5.15 20.17
N ALA A 598 3.78 6.05 20.58
CA ALA A 598 3.48 6.25 21.99
C ALA A 598 2.97 4.93 22.61
N GLY A 599 3.60 4.48 23.70
CA GLY A 599 3.24 3.25 24.41
C GLY A 599 4.14 2.04 24.09
N VAL A 600 5.01 2.10 23.10
CA VAL A 600 6.06 1.10 22.89
C VAL A 600 7.25 1.46 23.79
N LYS A 601 7.50 0.64 24.81
CA LYS A 601 8.69 0.80 25.65
C LYS A 601 9.90 0.30 24.85
N THR A 602 10.67 1.19 24.26
CA THR A 602 12.03 0.85 23.81
C THR A 602 12.92 0.71 25.02
N LYS A 603 13.57 -0.43 25.19
CA LYS A 603 14.72 -0.52 26.11
C LYS A 603 15.77 0.48 25.59
N LYS A 604 16.12 1.48 26.41
CA LYS A 604 17.31 2.31 26.21
C LYS A 604 18.57 1.47 26.41
#